data_1f29a75ee02b924f9ec1a26dde836306
#
_entry.id   1f29a75ee02b924f9ec1a26dde836306
#
_cell.length_a   1.000
_cell.length_b   1.000
_cell.length_c   1.000
_cell.angle_alpha   90.00
_cell.angle_beta   90.00
_cell.angle_gamma   90.00
#
_symmetry.space_group_name_H-M   'P 1'
#
loop_
_entity.id
_entity.type
_entity.pdbx_description
1 polymer ?
#
loop_
_entity_poly.entity_id
_entity_poly.type
_entity_poly.pdbx_seq_one_letter_code
_entity_poly.pdbx_strand_id
1 'polypeptide(L)'
;MCIRDSGYIVTPGFVDIHTHYDGQATWDNYLSPSSWHGVTTALMGNCGVGFAPVRDDDHDKLISLMEGVEDIPEVVLTEGLDWNWNTFSEYLNVLDNRSFDMDIGAQIPHGALRLYVMGQRGADREIATDEDIKKMAEISAQAIESGAIGFTTSRTIFHKTSKGDLVPSFDAAGNELIKIAEEIGKTGKGVLQLVSDFLGGYEEFKMLEEMVKISGRPLSITLAQTDGTKYGYKDLLNWIETSANNGFPIRAQAAGRPIGLMLGLNLTLNPFSGHPSYIKISHLSFGERVKIMKTEEFKRKILNEKGSSDNGLVKSILRNMDNIYLLDKIPDYEPLREDSLGSKAKKSNKELNDYIYDILLEDDGNALLYYPIGNYLDYSLEASLEMISSDHSLLGLGDGGAHCATICDASFTTHMLTFWGRDRTRGRKLDLPWIIKSYTQDNALAIGLKDRGVIAEGMKADINVIDFENLTLYSPEILYDLPAGGKRLVQKVDGYKYTIVSGSITYKDGVSTGELPGKLIKG
;
A
#
# COMPACT_ATOMS: atom_id res chain seq x y z
N MET A 1 10.58 16.82 16.74
CA MET A 1 11.70 16.82 17.70
C MET A 1 11.83 15.41 18.22
N CYS A 2 13.03 14.86 18.26
CA CYS A 2 13.31 13.56 18.88
C CYS A 2 14.05 13.83 20.19
N ILE A 3 13.55 13.29 21.30
CA ILE A 3 14.14 13.49 22.64
C ILE A 3 14.60 12.12 23.13
N ARG A 4 15.84 12.04 23.63
CA ARG A 4 16.36 10.83 24.27
C ARG A 4 16.14 10.93 25.77
N ASP A 5 15.43 9.97 26.35
CA ASP A 5 15.28 9.84 27.82
C ASP A 5 15.42 8.36 28.21
N SER A 6 16.16 8.10 29.28
CA SER A 6 16.35 6.76 29.86
C SER A 6 16.80 5.68 28.86
N GLY A 7 17.49 6.07 27.78
CA GLY A 7 17.92 5.15 26.69
C GLY A 7 16.92 4.99 25.56
N TYR A 8 15.69 5.52 25.67
CA TYR A 8 14.68 5.48 24.61
C TYR A 8 14.63 6.78 23.82
N ILE A 9 14.14 6.71 22.57
CA ILE A 9 13.80 7.90 21.80
C ILE A 9 12.29 8.17 21.94
N VAL A 10 11.94 9.46 22.02
CA VAL A 10 10.55 9.93 22.03
C VAL A 10 10.30 10.71 20.75
N THR A 11 9.31 10.31 20.00
CA THR A 11 8.97 10.91 18.69
C THR A 11 7.49 11.30 18.66
N PRO A 12 7.09 12.23 17.76
CA PRO A 12 5.68 12.32 17.42
C PRO A 12 5.19 10.97 16.86
N GLY A 13 3.90 10.70 16.95
CA GLY A 13 3.27 9.57 16.28
C GLY A 13 3.41 9.67 14.77
N PHE A 14 3.57 8.54 14.10
CA PHE A 14 3.74 8.51 12.65
C PHE A 14 2.41 8.73 11.93
N VAL A 15 2.49 9.41 10.77
CA VAL A 15 1.37 9.70 9.88
C VAL A 15 1.58 8.92 8.58
N ASP A 16 0.77 7.89 8.36
CA ASP A 16 0.78 7.10 7.13
C ASP A 16 -0.25 7.68 6.16
N ILE A 17 0.23 8.22 5.04
CA ILE A 17 -0.59 8.90 4.04
C ILE A 17 -1.07 7.98 2.91
N HIS A 18 -0.78 6.67 2.99
CA HIS A 18 -1.14 5.73 1.94
C HIS A 18 -1.50 4.36 2.53
N THR A 19 -2.79 4.16 2.79
CA THR A 19 -3.35 2.91 3.34
C THR A 19 -4.68 2.56 2.68
N HIS A 20 -5.15 1.33 2.89
CA HIS A 20 -6.38 0.75 2.34
C HIS A 20 -7.27 0.15 3.44
N TYR A 21 -7.34 0.83 4.57
CA TYR A 21 -8.22 0.43 5.68
C TYR A 21 -9.70 0.70 5.43
N ASP A 22 -10.10 1.09 4.22
CA ASP A 22 -11.46 1.49 3.84
C ASP A 22 -12.53 0.48 4.25
N GLY A 23 -12.26 -0.80 4.07
CA GLY A 23 -13.12 -1.88 4.55
C GLY A 23 -12.90 -2.15 6.03
N GLN A 24 -11.64 -2.41 6.44
CA GLN A 24 -11.32 -2.81 7.82
C GLN A 24 -11.85 -1.83 8.85
N ALA A 25 -11.77 -0.51 8.61
CA ALA A 25 -12.30 0.52 9.51
C ALA A 25 -13.83 0.41 9.74
N THR A 26 -14.56 -0.33 8.92
CA THR A 26 -16.01 -0.54 9.12
C THR A 26 -16.33 -1.71 10.05
N TRP A 27 -15.46 -2.71 10.17
CA TRP A 27 -15.68 -3.88 11.03
C TRP A 27 -14.71 -4.00 12.21
N ASP A 28 -13.53 -3.37 12.15
CA ASP A 28 -12.52 -3.45 13.20
C ASP A 28 -12.23 -2.06 13.79
N ASN A 29 -11.90 -2.02 15.06
CA ASN A 29 -11.48 -0.81 15.76
C ASN A 29 -9.94 -0.73 15.89
N TYR A 30 -9.25 -1.81 15.57
CA TYR A 30 -7.79 -1.90 15.55
C TYR A 30 -7.30 -1.93 14.11
N LEU A 31 -6.57 -0.88 13.72
CA LEU A 31 -6.05 -0.76 12.37
C LEU A 31 -4.63 -1.34 12.29
N SER A 32 -4.54 -2.57 12.76
CA SER A 32 -3.32 -3.37 12.65
C SER A 32 -3.09 -3.84 11.20
N PRO A 33 -1.83 -4.00 10.76
CA PRO A 33 -0.61 -3.90 11.58
C PRO A 33 0.01 -2.51 11.68
N SER A 34 -0.50 -1.46 11.00
CA SER A 34 0.12 -0.12 11.02
C SER A 34 0.25 0.45 12.44
N SER A 35 -0.75 0.23 13.32
CA SER A 35 -0.71 0.68 14.71
C SER A 35 0.42 0.04 15.52
N TRP A 36 0.84 -1.18 15.18
CA TRP A 36 1.98 -1.85 15.85
C TRP A 36 3.32 -1.17 15.54
N HIS A 37 3.39 -0.48 14.40
CA HIS A 37 4.57 0.19 13.89
C HIS A 37 4.61 1.70 14.22
N GLY A 38 3.85 2.12 15.24
CA GLY A 38 3.85 3.49 15.74
C GLY A 38 3.05 4.49 14.90
N VAL A 39 2.23 4.02 13.95
CA VAL A 39 1.29 4.88 13.22
C VAL A 39 0.17 5.29 14.16
N THR A 40 -0.08 6.60 14.24
CA THR A 40 -1.13 7.21 15.07
C THR A 40 -2.18 7.93 14.22
N THR A 41 -1.91 8.08 12.92
CA THR A 41 -2.83 8.65 11.94
C THR A 41 -2.63 7.93 10.61
N ALA A 42 -3.71 7.39 10.02
CA ALA A 42 -3.69 6.76 8.71
C ALA A 42 -4.68 7.43 7.75
N LEU A 43 -4.27 7.59 6.48
CA LEU A 43 -5.10 8.09 5.39
C LEU A 43 -5.45 6.97 4.44
N MET A 44 -6.74 6.70 4.25
CA MET A 44 -7.26 5.64 3.38
C MET A 44 -8.01 6.20 2.17
N GLY A 45 -8.46 5.32 1.25
CA GLY A 45 -9.06 5.71 -0.02
C GLY A 45 -8.04 6.00 -1.10
N ASN A 46 -6.83 5.45 -0.97
CA ASN A 46 -5.74 5.63 -1.94
C ASN A 46 -6.00 4.85 -3.24
N CYS A 47 -5.15 5.05 -4.24
CA CYS A 47 -5.17 4.33 -5.52
C CYS A 47 -6.50 4.43 -6.30
N GLY A 48 -7.40 5.33 -5.94
CA GLY A 48 -8.70 5.49 -6.60
C GLY A 48 -9.67 4.34 -6.38
N VAL A 49 -9.45 3.50 -5.36
CA VAL A 49 -10.31 2.38 -4.97
C VAL A 49 -10.82 2.53 -3.54
N GLY A 50 -11.98 1.95 -3.24
CA GLY A 50 -12.64 2.04 -1.94
C GLY A 50 -14.12 1.66 -2.03
N PHE A 51 -14.88 1.81 -0.94
CA PHE A 51 -16.24 1.28 -0.81
C PHE A 51 -17.35 2.37 -0.82
N ALA A 52 -16.99 3.62 -1.08
CA ALA A 52 -17.94 4.72 -1.15
C ALA A 52 -17.55 5.78 -2.20
N PRO A 53 -18.53 6.40 -2.92
CA PRO A 53 -19.96 6.12 -2.85
C PRO A 53 -20.33 4.80 -3.54
N VAL A 54 -21.52 4.24 -3.24
CA VAL A 54 -21.97 2.97 -3.80
C VAL A 54 -23.48 2.96 -3.97
N ARG A 55 -23.99 2.25 -4.99
CA ARG A 55 -25.42 1.92 -5.14
C ARG A 55 -25.68 0.53 -4.59
N ASP A 56 -26.89 0.27 -4.12
CA ASP A 56 -27.27 -1.05 -3.57
C ASP A 56 -26.99 -2.22 -4.54
N ASP A 57 -27.13 -2.00 -5.84
CA ASP A 57 -26.89 -3.03 -6.87
C ASP A 57 -25.41 -3.14 -7.32
N ASP A 58 -24.49 -2.35 -6.75
CA ASP A 58 -23.09 -2.26 -7.22
C ASP A 58 -22.05 -2.77 -6.18
N HIS A 59 -22.51 -3.35 -5.07
CA HIS A 59 -21.63 -3.89 -4.01
C HIS A 59 -20.62 -4.89 -4.58
N ASP A 60 -21.08 -5.88 -5.35
CA ASP A 60 -20.22 -6.91 -5.95
C ASP A 60 -19.14 -6.33 -6.89
N LYS A 61 -19.43 -5.18 -7.54
CA LYS A 61 -18.45 -4.51 -8.40
C LYS A 61 -17.32 -3.89 -7.58
N LEU A 62 -17.64 -3.26 -6.43
CA LEU A 62 -16.64 -2.71 -5.53
C LEU A 62 -15.84 -3.81 -4.83
N ILE A 63 -16.49 -4.91 -4.43
CA ILE A 63 -15.81 -6.10 -3.89
C ILE A 63 -14.81 -6.63 -4.92
N SER A 64 -15.25 -6.87 -6.17
CA SER A 64 -14.36 -7.35 -7.24
C SER A 64 -13.22 -6.37 -7.55
N LEU A 65 -13.46 -5.07 -7.43
CA LEU A 65 -12.44 -4.05 -7.60
C LEU A 65 -11.38 -4.12 -6.50
N MET A 66 -11.79 -4.16 -5.24
CA MET A 66 -10.88 -4.22 -4.08
C MET A 66 -10.14 -5.55 -3.97
N GLU A 67 -10.81 -6.67 -4.28
CA GLU A 67 -10.16 -7.98 -4.33
C GLU A 67 -9.05 -8.01 -5.39
N GLY A 68 -9.32 -7.44 -6.56
CA GLY A 68 -8.36 -7.48 -7.66
C GLY A 68 -7.19 -6.51 -7.52
N VAL A 69 -7.40 -5.33 -6.95
CA VAL A 69 -6.37 -4.30 -6.76
C VAL A 69 -5.59 -4.53 -5.46
N GLU A 70 -6.31 -4.82 -4.34
CA GLU A 70 -5.74 -4.81 -3.01
C GLU A 70 -5.55 -6.23 -2.42
N ASP A 71 -5.86 -7.29 -3.19
CA ASP A 71 -5.74 -8.69 -2.74
C ASP A 71 -6.46 -8.96 -1.41
N ILE A 72 -7.62 -8.32 -1.21
CA ILE A 72 -8.50 -8.58 -0.06
C ILE A 72 -9.54 -9.62 -0.52
N PRO A 73 -9.58 -10.83 0.06
CA PRO A 73 -10.47 -11.89 -0.43
C PRO A 73 -11.95 -11.47 -0.43
N GLU A 74 -12.69 -11.81 -1.51
CA GLU A 74 -14.13 -11.54 -1.66
C GLU A 74 -14.94 -11.96 -0.42
N VAL A 75 -14.65 -13.15 0.15
CA VAL A 75 -15.35 -13.65 1.33
C VAL A 75 -15.15 -12.76 2.57
N VAL A 76 -13.96 -12.15 2.72
CA VAL A 76 -13.67 -11.21 3.82
C VAL A 76 -14.50 -9.94 3.66
N LEU A 77 -14.58 -9.41 2.45
CA LEU A 77 -15.33 -8.19 2.14
C LEU A 77 -16.84 -8.41 2.24
N THR A 78 -17.33 -9.54 1.75
CA THR A 78 -18.75 -9.88 1.79
C THR A 78 -19.26 -10.05 3.22
N GLU A 79 -18.46 -10.68 4.10
CA GLU A 79 -18.83 -10.91 5.50
C GLU A 79 -18.56 -9.67 6.38
N GLY A 80 -17.54 -8.87 6.03
CA GLY A 80 -17.09 -7.75 6.86
C GLY A 80 -17.84 -6.43 6.62
N LEU A 81 -18.40 -6.22 5.42
CA LEU A 81 -19.02 -4.95 5.05
C LEU A 81 -20.53 -4.95 5.29
N ASP A 82 -21.01 -4.09 6.19
CA ASP A 82 -22.45 -3.95 6.51
C ASP A 82 -23.22 -3.07 5.51
N TRP A 83 -22.52 -2.33 4.64
CA TRP A 83 -23.08 -1.44 3.61
C TRP A 83 -24.14 -0.44 4.13
N ASN A 84 -23.91 0.14 5.31
CA ASN A 84 -24.82 1.12 5.93
C ASN A 84 -24.67 2.53 5.34
N TRP A 85 -24.28 2.64 4.07
CA TRP A 85 -24.07 3.90 3.34
C TRP A 85 -24.29 3.73 1.84
N ASN A 86 -24.69 4.80 1.16
CA ASN A 86 -24.74 4.91 -0.30
C ASN A 86 -23.86 6.08 -0.78
N THR A 87 -23.86 7.17 -0.04
CA THR A 87 -23.04 8.34 -0.34
C THR A 87 -21.71 8.32 0.42
N PHE A 88 -20.74 9.10 -0.04
CA PHE A 88 -19.46 9.24 0.69
C PHE A 88 -19.67 9.93 2.05
N SER A 89 -20.59 10.88 2.16
CA SER A 89 -20.94 11.54 3.43
C SER A 89 -21.53 10.57 4.46
N GLU A 90 -22.36 9.62 4.02
CA GLU A 90 -22.89 8.57 4.90
C GLU A 90 -21.78 7.62 5.37
N TYR A 91 -20.85 7.24 4.47
CA TYR A 91 -19.67 6.46 4.84
C TYR A 91 -18.82 7.17 5.90
N LEU A 92 -18.54 8.47 5.72
CA LEU A 92 -17.84 9.25 6.74
C LEU A 92 -18.62 9.27 8.07
N ASN A 93 -19.95 9.35 8.04
CA ASN A 93 -20.78 9.29 9.26
C ASN A 93 -20.68 7.93 9.96
N VAL A 94 -20.62 6.83 9.22
CA VAL A 94 -20.38 5.48 9.81
C VAL A 94 -19.04 5.47 10.55
N LEU A 95 -17.97 5.98 9.94
CA LEU A 95 -16.66 6.06 10.55
C LEU A 95 -16.60 7.01 11.75
N ASP A 96 -17.27 8.15 11.68
CA ASP A 96 -17.31 9.18 12.75
C ASP A 96 -17.98 8.67 14.03
N ASN A 97 -18.89 7.69 13.89
CA ASN A 97 -19.54 7.02 15.02
C ASN A 97 -18.72 5.89 15.64
N ARG A 98 -17.51 5.62 15.14
CA ARG A 98 -16.62 4.59 15.65
C ARG A 98 -15.46 5.19 16.43
N SER A 99 -14.74 4.34 17.13
CA SER A 99 -13.52 4.67 17.86
C SER A 99 -12.43 3.69 17.47
N PHE A 100 -11.19 4.19 17.33
CA PHE A 100 -10.08 3.42 16.79
C PHE A 100 -8.84 3.51 17.69
N ASP A 101 -7.90 2.64 17.46
CA ASP A 101 -6.58 2.67 18.10
C ASP A 101 -5.64 3.76 17.52
N MET A 102 -6.01 4.38 16.37
CA MET A 102 -5.37 5.54 15.76
C MET A 102 -6.40 6.43 15.07
N ASP A 103 -6.03 7.67 14.74
CA ASP A 103 -6.88 8.51 13.90
C ASP A 103 -6.90 8.01 12.46
N ILE A 104 -8.04 8.21 11.78
CA ILE A 104 -8.20 7.88 10.37
C ILE A 104 -8.71 9.09 9.58
N GLY A 105 -8.28 9.21 8.33
CA GLY A 105 -8.85 10.12 7.34
C GLY A 105 -9.21 9.33 6.08
N ALA A 106 -10.20 9.79 5.33
CA ALA A 106 -10.62 9.13 4.10
C ALA A 106 -10.59 10.09 2.90
N GLN A 107 -10.24 9.54 1.74
CA GLN A 107 -10.27 10.21 0.45
C GLN A 107 -11.36 9.60 -0.43
N ILE A 108 -12.04 10.42 -1.25
CA ILE A 108 -13.04 9.89 -2.19
C ILE A 108 -12.34 9.22 -3.38
N PRO A 109 -12.60 7.92 -3.64
CA PRO A 109 -11.94 7.16 -4.69
C PRO A 109 -12.68 7.27 -6.02
N HIS A 110 -11.94 7.59 -7.10
CA HIS A 110 -12.48 7.83 -8.43
C HIS A 110 -13.16 6.60 -9.05
N GLY A 111 -12.61 5.39 -8.81
CA GLY A 111 -13.20 4.15 -9.32
C GLY A 111 -14.62 3.93 -8.81
N ALA A 112 -14.84 4.08 -7.50
CA ALA A 112 -16.15 3.98 -6.88
C ALA A 112 -17.08 5.12 -7.36
N LEU A 113 -16.56 6.34 -7.49
CA LEU A 113 -17.32 7.50 -7.98
C LEU A 113 -17.83 7.28 -9.40
N ARG A 114 -17.01 6.76 -10.31
CA ARG A 114 -17.43 6.43 -11.69
C ARG A 114 -18.50 5.35 -11.71
N LEU A 115 -18.36 4.29 -10.92
CA LEU A 115 -19.38 3.26 -10.78
C LEU A 115 -20.69 3.85 -10.24
N TYR A 116 -20.62 4.69 -9.23
CA TYR A 116 -21.79 5.33 -8.63
C TYR A 116 -22.55 6.24 -9.61
N VAL A 117 -21.86 7.04 -10.42
CA VAL A 117 -22.51 7.97 -11.37
C VAL A 117 -22.92 7.26 -12.65
N MET A 118 -22.05 6.45 -13.25
CA MET A 118 -22.21 5.88 -14.58
C MET A 118 -22.73 4.43 -14.58
N GLY A 119 -22.70 3.74 -13.44
CA GLY A 119 -23.10 2.33 -13.32
C GLY A 119 -22.24 1.41 -14.20
N GLN A 120 -22.89 0.55 -15.01
CA GLN A 120 -22.21 -0.38 -15.92
C GLN A 120 -21.32 0.34 -16.93
N ARG A 121 -21.73 1.51 -17.43
CA ARG A 121 -20.92 2.33 -18.34
C ARG A 121 -19.57 2.70 -17.71
N GLY A 122 -19.56 2.99 -16.38
CA GLY A 122 -18.33 3.26 -15.62
C GLY A 122 -17.45 2.02 -15.49
N ALA A 123 -18.05 0.84 -15.24
CA ALA A 123 -17.33 -0.43 -15.22
C ALA A 123 -16.71 -0.78 -16.57
N ASP A 124 -17.43 -0.52 -17.66
CA ASP A 124 -16.99 -0.73 -19.04
C ASP A 124 -16.00 0.35 -19.52
N ARG A 125 -15.69 1.33 -18.67
CA ARG A 125 -14.79 2.46 -18.95
C ARG A 125 -15.23 3.31 -20.13
N GLU A 126 -16.54 3.45 -20.37
CA GLU A 126 -17.04 4.38 -21.37
C GLU A 126 -16.61 5.82 -21.05
N ILE A 127 -16.50 6.63 -22.09
CA ILE A 127 -16.23 8.06 -21.92
C ILE A 127 -17.41 8.70 -21.18
N ALA A 128 -17.11 9.43 -20.11
CA ALA A 128 -18.10 10.17 -19.35
C ALA A 128 -18.69 11.30 -20.20
N THR A 129 -20.00 11.49 -20.13
CA THR A 129 -20.67 12.65 -20.71
C THR A 129 -20.43 13.89 -19.85
N ASP A 130 -20.71 15.09 -20.39
CA ASP A 130 -20.59 16.34 -19.64
C ASP A 130 -21.46 16.33 -18.37
N GLU A 131 -22.62 15.67 -18.39
CA GLU A 131 -23.50 15.51 -17.22
C GLU A 131 -22.88 14.55 -16.18
N ASP A 132 -22.30 13.41 -16.64
CA ASP A 132 -21.58 12.48 -15.76
C ASP A 132 -20.42 13.21 -15.07
N ILE A 133 -19.61 13.96 -15.84
CA ILE A 133 -18.46 14.74 -15.33
C ILE A 133 -18.91 15.76 -14.31
N LYS A 134 -19.96 16.53 -14.63
CA LYS A 134 -20.53 17.52 -13.70
C LYS A 134 -20.97 16.85 -12.41
N LYS A 135 -21.67 15.70 -12.49
CA LYS A 135 -22.16 14.99 -11.31
C LYS A 135 -21.02 14.45 -10.45
N MET A 136 -19.97 13.86 -11.07
CA MET A 136 -18.78 13.41 -10.35
C MET A 136 -18.08 14.56 -9.65
N ALA A 137 -17.94 15.70 -10.30
CA ALA A 137 -17.31 16.90 -9.74
C ALA A 137 -18.10 17.44 -8.53
N GLU A 138 -19.44 17.54 -8.63
CA GLU A 138 -20.32 17.96 -7.53
C GLU A 138 -20.21 17.01 -6.32
N ILE A 139 -20.25 15.68 -6.56
CA ILE A 139 -20.13 14.68 -5.49
C ILE A 139 -18.75 14.75 -4.81
N SER A 140 -17.69 14.97 -5.60
CA SER A 140 -16.33 15.11 -5.05
C SER A 140 -16.21 16.34 -4.15
N ALA A 141 -16.75 17.49 -4.57
CA ALA A 141 -16.78 18.70 -3.74
C ALA A 141 -17.60 18.49 -2.46
N GLN A 142 -18.78 17.85 -2.55
CA GLN A 142 -19.61 17.52 -1.39
C GLN A 142 -18.89 16.57 -0.41
N ALA A 143 -18.12 15.61 -0.92
CA ALA A 143 -17.31 14.72 -0.08
C ALA A 143 -16.26 15.50 0.72
N ILE A 144 -15.54 16.44 0.07
CA ILE A 144 -14.58 17.33 0.73
C ILE A 144 -15.26 18.21 1.79
N GLU A 145 -16.41 18.82 1.48
CA GLU A 145 -17.19 19.62 2.43
C GLU A 145 -17.68 18.79 3.63
N SER A 146 -17.97 17.51 3.42
CA SER A 146 -18.37 16.57 4.49
C SER A 146 -17.19 16.09 5.35
N GLY A 147 -15.95 16.39 4.95
CA GLY A 147 -14.75 16.07 5.72
C GLY A 147 -13.79 15.08 5.07
N ALA A 148 -13.97 14.72 3.80
CA ALA A 148 -12.95 13.96 3.08
C ALA A 148 -11.63 14.75 3.02
N ILE A 149 -10.51 14.04 3.21
CA ILE A 149 -9.17 14.65 3.15
C ILE A 149 -8.76 14.95 1.70
N GLY A 150 -9.28 14.20 0.72
CA GLY A 150 -8.88 14.39 -0.67
C GLY A 150 -9.66 13.54 -1.66
N PHE A 151 -9.14 13.53 -2.88
CA PHE A 151 -9.61 12.73 -4.02
C PHE A 151 -8.46 11.94 -4.59
N THR A 152 -8.73 10.67 -4.96
CA THR A 152 -7.71 9.77 -5.51
C THR A 152 -8.15 9.13 -6.81
N THR A 153 -7.17 8.86 -7.70
CA THR A 153 -7.42 8.21 -8.98
C THR A 153 -6.29 7.28 -9.39
N SER A 154 -6.62 6.29 -10.23
CA SER A 154 -5.68 5.30 -10.76
C SER A 154 -5.72 5.26 -12.28
N ARG A 155 -4.51 5.28 -12.90
CA ARG A 155 -4.25 5.18 -14.33
C ARG A 155 -3.12 4.18 -14.60
N THR A 156 -3.06 3.08 -13.84
CA THR A 156 -2.06 2.03 -14.03
C THR A 156 -2.66 0.72 -14.54
N ILE A 157 -1.96 0.05 -15.43
CA ILE A 157 -2.33 -1.28 -15.97
C ILE A 157 -2.25 -2.40 -14.91
N PHE A 158 -1.61 -2.13 -13.78
CA PHE A 158 -1.49 -3.09 -12.68
C PHE A 158 -2.76 -3.19 -11.85
N HIS A 159 -3.57 -2.13 -11.81
CA HIS A 159 -4.85 -2.13 -11.10
C HIS A 159 -5.94 -2.75 -11.97
N LYS A 160 -6.42 -3.90 -11.54
CA LYS A 160 -7.45 -4.69 -12.22
C LYS A 160 -8.43 -5.25 -11.21
N THR A 161 -9.66 -5.46 -11.65
CA THR A 161 -10.65 -6.22 -10.88
C THR A 161 -10.21 -7.68 -10.74
N SER A 162 -10.81 -8.44 -9.81
CA SER A 162 -10.56 -9.89 -9.68
C SER A 162 -10.90 -10.68 -10.96
N LYS A 163 -11.71 -10.10 -11.86
CA LYS A 163 -12.03 -10.65 -13.19
C LYS A 163 -10.99 -10.32 -14.25
N GLY A 164 -10.00 -9.48 -13.94
CA GLY A 164 -8.90 -9.09 -14.83
C GLY A 164 -9.18 -7.83 -15.67
N ASP A 165 -10.33 -7.17 -15.49
CA ASP A 165 -10.65 -5.91 -16.15
C ASP A 165 -9.89 -4.76 -15.50
N LEU A 166 -9.47 -3.77 -16.30
CA LEU A 166 -8.84 -2.54 -15.77
C LEU A 166 -9.85 -1.74 -14.93
N VAL A 167 -9.35 -1.03 -13.93
CA VAL A 167 -10.19 -0.21 -13.03
C VAL A 167 -11.00 0.85 -13.79
N PRO A 168 -12.18 1.24 -13.30
CA PRO A 168 -13.08 2.19 -13.97
C PRO A 168 -12.44 3.53 -14.34
N SER A 169 -11.46 3.99 -13.56
CA SER A 169 -10.77 5.28 -13.75
C SER A 169 -9.60 5.24 -14.75
N PHE A 170 -9.18 4.07 -15.21
CA PHE A 170 -7.96 3.90 -16.01
C PHE A 170 -7.89 4.82 -17.25
N ASP A 171 -8.97 4.83 -18.06
CA ASP A 171 -9.07 5.62 -19.29
C ASP A 171 -9.82 6.94 -19.11
N ALA A 172 -10.04 7.39 -17.85
CA ALA A 172 -10.76 8.64 -17.60
C ALA A 172 -10.12 9.80 -18.36
N ALA A 173 -10.95 10.57 -19.05
CA ALA A 173 -10.50 11.67 -19.89
C ALA A 173 -9.93 12.82 -19.06
N GLY A 174 -8.97 13.57 -19.61
CA GLY A 174 -8.32 14.66 -18.90
C GLY A 174 -9.30 15.76 -18.44
N ASN A 175 -10.31 16.08 -19.25
CA ASN A 175 -11.34 17.06 -18.89
C ASN A 175 -12.17 16.62 -17.68
N GLU A 176 -12.41 15.32 -17.48
CA GLU A 176 -13.09 14.77 -16.30
C GLU A 176 -12.29 15.05 -15.04
N LEU A 177 -11.00 14.72 -15.02
CA LEU A 177 -10.12 14.94 -13.87
C LEU A 177 -9.92 16.42 -13.57
N ILE A 178 -9.73 17.26 -14.62
CA ILE A 178 -9.61 18.72 -14.47
C ILE A 178 -10.89 19.31 -13.86
N LYS A 179 -12.07 18.86 -14.31
CA LYS A 179 -13.34 19.37 -13.80
C LYS A 179 -13.60 18.96 -12.35
N ILE A 180 -13.28 17.73 -11.97
CA ILE A 180 -13.33 17.28 -10.58
C ILE A 180 -12.39 18.13 -9.72
N ALA A 181 -11.13 18.32 -10.17
CA ALA A 181 -10.16 19.15 -9.45
C ALA A 181 -10.63 20.61 -9.30
N GLU A 182 -11.24 21.20 -10.34
CA GLU A 182 -11.82 22.55 -10.30
C GLU A 182 -12.88 22.69 -9.20
N GLU A 183 -13.85 21.77 -9.14
CA GLU A 183 -14.91 21.82 -8.13
C GLU A 183 -14.39 21.61 -6.71
N ILE A 184 -13.43 20.66 -6.52
CA ILE A 184 -12.71 20.50 -5.25
C ILE A 184 -12.00 21.80 -4.87
N GLY A 185 -11.35 22.47 -5.82
CA GLY A 185 -10.66 23.74 -5.59
C GLY A 185 -11.54 24.83 -5.01
N LYS A 186 -12.82 24.89 -5.40
CA LYS A 186 -13.79 25.87 -4.88
C LYS A 186 -14.06 25.73 -3.38
N THR A 187 -13.89 24.53 -2.83
CA THR A 187 -14.04 24.29 -1.38
C THR A 187 -12.89 24.93 -0.57
N GLY A 188 -11.76 25.24 -1.21
CA GLY A 188 -10.54 25.72 -0.54
C GLY A 188 -9.81 24.64 0.27
N LYS A 189 -10.27 23.38 0.24
CA LYS A 189 -9.78 22.25 1.02
C LYS A 189 -9.41 21.06 0.12
N GLY A 190 -8.88 20.02 0.73
CA GLY A 190 -8.58 18.73 0.11
C GLY A 190 -7.22 18.65 -0.56
N VAL A 191 -6.79 17.42 -0.83
CA VAL A 191 -5.59 17.06 -1.57
C VAL A 191 -5.94 16.16 -2.74
N LEU A 192 -5.06 16.06 -3.74
CA LEU A 192 -5.19 15.17 -4.88
C LEU A 192 -4.12 14.09 -4.82
N GLN A 193 -4.46 12.86 -5.21
CA GLN A 193 -3.52 11.75 -5.27
C GLN A 193 -3.74 10.93 -6.53
N LEU A 194 -2.65 10.51 -7.17
CA LEU A 194 -2.67 9.73 -8.41
C LEU A 194 -1.62 8.63 -8.39
N VAL A 195 -2.00 7.46 -8.92
CA VAL A 195 -1.07 6.46 -9.43
C VAL A 195 -1.23 6.34 -10.94
N SER A 196 -0.12 6.37 -11.71
CA SER A 196 -0.15 6.29 -13.17
C SER A 196 1.11 5.64 -13.72
N ASP A 197 0.96 4.95 -14.86
CA ASP A 197 2.07 4.50 -15.71
C ASP A 197 2.51 5.58 -16.71
N PHE A 198 1.88 6.74 -16.71
CA PHE A 198 2.15 7.86 -17.62
C PHE A 198 2.13 7.48 -19.12
N LEU A 199 1.23 6.59 -19.49
CA LEU A 199 1.07 6.15 -20.90
C LEU A 199 0.69 7.29 -21.83
N GLY A 200 -0.03 8.29 -21.33
CA GLY A 200 -0.38 9.52 -22.04
C GLY A 200 0.80 10.46 -22.27
N GLY A 201 1.94 10.24 -21.62
CA GLY A 201 3.15 11.00 -21.80
C GLY A 201 3.01 12.48 -21.45
N TYR A 202 3.54 13.34 -22.31
CA TYR A 202 3.57 14.79 -22.05
C TYR A 202 2.18 15.43 -21.86
N GLU A 203 1.15 14.92 -22.51
CA GLU A 203 -0.22 15.43 -22.33
C GLU A 203 -0.76 15.08 -20.92
N GLU A 204 -0.33 13.96 -20.35
CA GLU A 204 -0.71 13.61 -18.98
C GLU A 204 -0.02 14.51 -17.96
N PHE A 205 1.24 14.85 -18.15
CA PHE A 205 1.94 15.83 -17.31
C PHE A 205 1.26 17.20 -17.33
N LYS A 206 0.89 17.70 -18.51
CA LYS A 206 0.12 18.96 -18.62
C LYS A 206 -1.24 18.91 -17.93
N MET A 207 -1.93 17.78 -18.07
CA MET A 207 -3.22 17.58 -17.39
C MET A 207 -3.05 17.71 -15.88
N LEU A 208 -2.03 17.08 -15.29
CA LEU A 208 -1.76 17.14 -13.85
C LEU A 208 -1.38 18.54 -13.38
N GLU A 209 -0.56 19.26 -14.14
CA GLU A 209 -0.24 20.66 -13.85
C GLU A 209 -1.48 21.55 -13.94
N GLU A 210 -2.39 21.33 -14.91
CA GLU A 210 -3.64 22.07 -15.02
C GLU A 210 -4.60 21.74 -13.87
N MET A 211 -4.70 20.47 -13.44
CA MET A 211 -5.48 20.09 -12.25
C MET A 211 -5.02 20.87 -11.00
N VAL A 212 -3.71 20.92 -10.76
CA VAL A 212 -3.13 21.65 -9.63
C VAL A 212 -3.36 23.15 -9.75
N LYS A 213 -3.16 23.71 -10.95
CA LYS A 213 -3.34 25.13 -11.24
C LYS A 213 -4.79 25.59 -11.03
N ILE A 214 -5.77 24.85 -11.57
CA ILE A 214 -7.18 25.24 -11.51
C ILE A 214 -7.77 25.05 -10.12
N SER A 215 -7.34 24.00 -9.42
CA SER A 215 -7.83 23.68 -8.07
C SER A 215 -7.12 24.48 -6.97
N GLY A 216 -5.86 24.85 -7.18
CA GLY A 216 -4.97 25.36 -6.13
C GLY A 216 -4.69 24.30 -5.03
N ARG A 217 -4.93 23.01 -5.31
CA ARG A 217 -4.74 21.92 -4.35
C ARG A 217 -3.43 21.16 -4.63
N PRO A 218 -2.73 20.71 -3.57
CA PRO A 218 -1.53 19.90 -3.76
C PRO A 218 -1.89 18.54 -4.36
N LEU A 219 -0.97 18.01 -5.17
CA LEU A 219 -1.06 16.68 -5.79
C LEU A 219 0.12 15.83 -5.32
N SER A 220 -0.15 14.60 -4.94
CA SER A 220 0.88 13.58 -4.73
C SER A 220 0.75 12.44 -5.76
N ILE A 221 1.89 11.91 -6.18
CA ILE A 221 1.98 10.90 -7.24
C ILE A 221 2.83 9.74 -6.75
N THR A 222 2.34 8.51 -6.91
CA THR A 222 3.14 7.31 -6.63
C THR A 222 4.38 7.27 -7.53
N LEU A 223 5.55 7.16 -6.93
CA LEU A 223 6.84 7.09 -7.63
C LEU A 223 7.59 5.83 -7.24
N ALA A 224 7.91 5.01 -8.23
CA ALA A 224 8.67 3.77 -8.06
C ALA A 224 9.62 3.52 -9.23
N GLN A 225 10.73 2.83 -8.97
CA GLN A 225 11.56 2.26 -10.02
C GLN A 225 10.91 0.96 -10.50
N THR A 226 10.38 0.97 -11.73
CA THR A 226 9.74 -0.19 -12.36
C THR A 226 10.38 -0.49 -13.71
N ASP A 227 10.30 -1.75 -14.15
CA ASP A 227 10.78 -2.17 -15.48
C ASP A 227 9.66 -2.00 -16.53
N GLY A 228 10.05 -1.66 -17.75
CA GLY A 228 9.14 -1.63 -18.90
C GLY A 228 8.23 -0.42 -19.00
N THR A 229 8.37 0.61 -18.15
CA THR A 229 7.63 1.86 -18.26
C THR A 229 8.29 2.81 -19.27
N LYS A 230 7.49 3.68 -19.91
CA LYS A 230 7.96 4.68 -20.88
C LYS A 230 8.87 5.73 -20.24
N TYR A 231 8.57 6.11 -19.01
CA TYR A 231 9.35 7.05 -18.20
C TYR A 231 9.93 6.33 -17.00
N GLY A 232 11.24 6.42 -16.80
CA GLY A 232 11.89 5.92 -15.60
C GLY A 232 11.62 6.83 -14.39
N TYR A 233 11.87 6.32 -13.19
CA TYR A 233 11.69 7.13 -11.97
C TYR A 233 12.48 8.45 -11.98
N LYS A 234 13.63 8.50 -12.63
CA LYS A 234 14.44 9.74 -12.77
C LYS A 234 13.76 10.80 -13.62
N ASP A 235 13.11 10.38 -14.71
CA ASP A 235 12.37 11.29 -15.58
C ASP A 235 11.19 11.89 -14.83
N LEU A 236 10.45 11.04 -14.09
CA LEU A 236 9.30 11.45 -13.28
C LEU A 236 9.72 12.35 -12.12
N LEU A 237 10.79 12.01 -11.41
CA LEU A 237 11.30 12.82 -10.31
C LEU A 237 11.75 14.20 -10.80
N ASN A 238 12.50 14.26 -11.91
CA ASN A 238 12.90 15.53 -12.52
C ASN A 238 11.71 16.37 -12.97
N TRP A 239 10.65 15.76 -13.51
CA TRP A 239 9.43 16.49 -13.84
C TRP A 239 8.74 17.03 -12.59
N ILE A 240 8.59 16.24 -11.51
CA ILE A 240 8.01 16.66 -10.23
C ILE A 240 8.78 17.86 -9.67
N GLU A 241 10.11 17.78 -9.60
CA GLU A 241 10.97 18.84 -9.10
C GLU A 241 10.85 20.11 -9.96
N THR A 242 10.82 19.97 -11.28
CA THR A 242 10.64 21.09 -12.22
C THR A 242 9.28 21.76 -12.03
N SER A 243 8.21 20.97 -11.93
CA SER A 243 6.85 21.48 -11.71
C SER A 243 6.73 22.18 -10.35
N ALA A 244 7.30 21.61 -9.29
CA ALA A 244 7.31 22.21 -7.97
C ALA A 244 8.08 23.55 -7.95
N ASN A 245 9.24 23.62 -8.61
CA ASN A 245 10.02 24.86 -8.76
C ASN A 245 9.29 25.93 -9.58
N ASN A 246 8.39 25.53 -10.48
CA ASN A 246 7.49 26.42 -11.24
C ASN A 246 6.23 26.83 -10.46
N GLY A 247 6.11 26.42 -9.18
CA GLY A 247 5.03 26.82 -8.29
C GLY A 247 3.83 25.86 -8.27
N PHE A 248 3.91 24.69 -8.92
CA PHE A 248 2.92 23.65 -8.81
C PHE A 248 3.23 22.77 -7.60
N PRO A 249 2.39 22.68 -6.55
CA PRO A 249 2.63 21.83 -5.40
C PRO A 249 2.41 20.35 -5.72
N ILE A 250 3.29 19.78 -6.54
CA ILE A 250 3.32 18.36 -6.91
C ILE A 250 4.44 17.67 -6.14
N ARG A 251 4.16 16.52 -5.54
CA ARG A 251 5.12 15.72 -4.78
C ARG A 251 5.06 14.24 -5.17
N ALA A 252 6.17 13.54 -5.04
CA ALA A 252 6.22 12.09 -5.11
C ALA A 252 5.75 11.47 -3.79
N GLN A 253 5.07 10.31 -3.84
CA GLN A 253 5.01 9.36 -2.73
C GLN A 253 5.96 8.22 -3.07
N ALA A 254 6.96 7.99 -2.25
CA ALA A 254 7.99 6.99 -2.48
C ALA A 254 8.21 6.09 -1.26
N ALA A 255 8.56 4.83 -1.53
CA ALA A 255 8.85 3.84 -0.50
C ALA A 255 10.35 3.65 -0.30
N GLY A 256 10.75 3.52 0.95
CA GLY A 256 12.14 3.22 1.33
C GLY A 256 12.50 1.72 1.29
N ARG A 257 11.70 0.89 0.64
CA ARG A 257 11.87 -0.56 0.54
C ARG A 257 11.54 -1.03 -0.88
N PRO A 258 12.07 -2.18 -1.34
CA PRO A 258 11.60 -2.75 -2.59
C PRO A 258 10.10 -3.02 -2.53
N ILE A 259 9.41 -2.80 -3.62
CA ILE A 259 8.07 -3.36 -3.83
C ILE A 259 8.29 -4.85 -4.08
N GLY A 260 7.82 -5.69 -3.17
CA GLY A 260 8.17 -7.10 -3.20
C GLY A 260 7.01 -8.04 -2.94
N LEU A 261 6.89 -9.06 -3.81
CA LEU A 261 5.92 -10.12 -3.62
C LEU A 261 6.43 -11.14 -2.61
N MET A 262 5.58 -11.48 -1.66
CA MET A 262 5.73 -12.64 -0.80
C MET A 262 5.18 -13.85 -1.53
N LEU A 263 5.98 -14.91 -1.63
CA LEU A 263 5.63 -16.14 -2.32
C LEU A 263 5.67 -17.31 -1.34
N GLY A 264 4.66 -18.17 -1.39
CA GLY A 264 4.60 -19.33 -0.50
C GLY A 264 3.39 -20.20 -0.79
N LEU A 265 3.41 -21.45 -0.31
CA LEU A 265 2.29 -22.38 -0.52
C LEU A 265 1.00 -21.95 0.23
N ASN A 266 1.14 -21.20 1.31
CA ASN A 266 0.03 -20.64 2.05
C ASN A 266 -0.26 -19.15 1.69
N LEU A 267 0.18 -18.69 0.53
CA LEU A 267 -0.05 -17.33 0.01
C LEU A 267 -0.83 -17.38 -1.30
N THR A 268 -1.19 -16.22 -1.84
CA THR A 268 -1.88 -16.09 -3.13
C THR A 268 -1.00 -16.60 -4.28
N LEU A 269 0.31 -16.33 -4.21
CA LEU A 269 1.26 -16.67 -5.25
C LEU A 269 2.41 -17.54 -4.72
N ASN A 270 2.92 -18.40 -5.59
CA ASN A 270 4.18 -19.12 -5.38
C ASN A 270 4.88 -19.35 -6.74
N PRO A 271 6.16 -19.78 -6.77
CA PRO A 271 6.92 -19.96 -8.00
C PRO A 271 6.28 -20.93 -9.01
N PHE A 272 5.42 -21.84 -8.56
CA PHE A 272 4.77 -22.85 -9.40
C PHE A 272 3.30 -22.52 -9.74
N SER A 273 2.79 -21.34 -9.37
CA SER A 273 1.38 -20.96 -9.58
C SER A 273 0.91 -21.06 -11.04
N GLY A 274 1.81 -20.94 -12.02
CA GLY A 274 1.53 -21.11 -13.44
C GLY A 274 1.71 -22.52 -13.99
N HIS A 275 2.03 -23.51 -13.17
CA HIS A 275 2.29 -24.90 -13.64
C HIS A 275 1.00 -25.72 -13.66
N PRO A 276 0.69 -26.46 -14.73
CA PRO A 276 -0.56 -27.21 -14.87
C PRO A 276 -0.85 -28.17 -13.72
N SER A 277 0.17 -28.83 -13.15
CA SER A 277 -0.01 -29.73 -11.99
C SER A 277 -0.36 -28.95 -10.73
N TYR A 278 0.24 -27.76 -10.49
CA TYR A 278 -0.10 -26.96 -9.34
C TYR A 278 -1.52 -26.39 -9.44
N ILE A 279 -1.92 -25.90 -10.61
CA ILE A 279 -3.28 -25.39 -10.85
C ILE A 279 -4.36 -26.42 -10.48
N LYS A 280 -4.09 -27.71 -10.75
CA LYS A 280 -5.03 -28.81 -10.41
C LYS A 280 -5.22 -29.02 -8.91
N ILE A 281 -4.27 -28.62 -8.08
CA ILE A 281 -4.34 -28.77 -6.62
C ILE A 281 -4.49 -27.45 -5.88
N SER A 282 -4.49 -26.31 -6.56
CA SER A 282 -4.53 -24.98 -5.95
C SER A 282 -5.77 -24.74 -5.09
N HIS A 283 -6.89 -25.38 -5.42
CA HIS A 283 -8.15 -25.31 -4.69
C HIS A 283 -8.19 -26.14 -3.41
N LEU A 284 -7.22 -27.03 -3.19
CA LEU A 284 -7.14 -27.87 -2.00
C LEU A 284 -6.67 -27.08 -0.78
N SER A 285 -6.92 -27.58 0.41
CA SER A 285 -6.40 -27.00 1.65
C SER A 285 -4.86 -26.98 1.64
N PHE A 286 -4.26 -26.07 2.42
CA PHE A 286 -2.82 -25.96 2.54
C PHE A 286 -2.14 -27.29 2.87
N GLY A 287 -2.64 -28.01 3.88
CA GLY A 287 -2.08 -29.31 4.29
C GLY A 287 -2.17 -30.39 3.22
N GLU A 288 -3.26 -30.43 2.44
CA GLU A 288 -3.43 -31.38 1.33
C GLU A 288 -2.45 -31.06 0.18
N ARG A 289 -2.29 -29.77 -0.18
CA ARG A 289 -1.32 -29.35 -1.18
C ARG A 289 0.10 -29.77 -0.79
N VAL A 290 0.53 -29.46 0.43
CA VAL A 290 1.85 -29.81 0.95
C VAL A 290 2.05 -31.35 0.93
N LYS A 291 1.05 -32.12 1.36
CA LYS A 291 1.12 -33.58 1.34
C LYS A 291 1.31 -34.14 -0.08
N ILE A 292 0.59 -33.60 -1.06
CA ILE A 292 0.74 -34.01 -2.47
C ILE A 292 2.12 -33.59 -3.01
N MET A 293 2.52 -32.37 -2.76
CA MET A 293 3.80 -31.83 -3.25
C MET A 293 5.02 -32.54 -2.64
N LYS A 294 4.91 -33.09 -1.43
CA LYS A 294 5.99 -33.91 -0.81
C LYS A 294 6.19 -35.26 -1.49
N THR A 295 5.35 -35.68 -2.44
CA THR A 295 5.51 -36.95 -3.14
C THR A 295 6.50 -36.85 -4.31
N GLU A 296 7.39 -37.83 -4.46
CA GLU A 296 8.35 -37.89 -5.57
C GLU A 296 7.69 -37.92 -6.96
N GLU A 297 6.49 -38.53 -7.05
CA GLU A 297 5.73 -38.57 -8.29
C GLU A 297 5.29 -37.18 -8.72
N PHE A 298 4.72 -36.39 -7.79
CA PHE A 298 4.27 -35.03 -8.09
C PHE A 298 5.46 -34.10 -8.38
N LYS A 299 6.54 -34.18 -7.58
CA LYS A 299 7.77 -33.41 -7.81
C LYS A 299 8.29 -33.63 -9.22
N ARG A 300 8.53 -34.90 -9.61
CA ARG A 300 9.01 -35.24 -10.94
C ARG A 300 8.08 -34.73 -12.05
N LYS A 301 6.77 -34.77 -11.83
CA LYS A 301 5.79 -34.33 -12.82
C LYS A 301 5.85 -32.82 -13.02
N ILE A 302 5.76 -32.02 -11.95
CA ILE A 302 5.72 -30.55 -12.04
C ILE A 302 7.04 -29.97 -12.57
N LEU A 303 8.20 -30.57 -12.22
CA LEU A 303 9.50 -30.14 -12.70
C LEU A 303 9.70 -30.38 -14.20
N ASN A 304 8.94 -31.30 -14.80
CA ASN A 304 8.95 -31.53 -16.26
C ASN A 304 7.92 -30.67 -17.02
N GLU A 305 7.13 -29.85 -16.31
CA GLU A 305 6.15 -28.96 -16.92
C GLU A 305 6.75 -27.58 -17.21
N LYS A 306 6.21 -26.91 -18.20
CA LYS A 306 6.46 -25.49 -18.43
C LYS A 306 5.31 -24.68 -17.87
N GLY A 307 5.60 -23.80 -16.92
CA GLY A 307 4.63 -22.86 -16.39
C GLY A 307 4.21 -21.82 -17.43
N SER A 308 2.94 -21.42 -17.39
CA SER A 308 2.37 -20.32 -18.19
C SER A 308 1.18 -19.70 -17.47
N SER A 309 0.90 -18.43 -17.74
CA SER A 309 -0.25 -17.72 -17.17
C SER A 309 -0.58 -16.49 -18.00
N ASP A 310 -1.82 -16.01 -17.95
CA ASP A 310 -2.19 -14.68 -18.44
C ASP A 310 -2.09 -13.59 -17.36
N ASN A 311 -1.99 -13.97 -16.10
CA ASN A 311 -1.74 -13.06 -15.00
C ASN A 311 -0.31 -12.47 -15.09
N GLY A 312 -0.20 -11.15 -15.06
CA GLY A 312 1.06 -10.40 -15.22
C GLY A 312 2.08 -10.71 -14.13
N LEU A 313 1.64 -10.85 -12.87
CA LEU A 313 2.53 -11.17 -11.74
C LEU A 313 3.08 -12.59 -11.87
N VAL A 314 2.25 -13.57 -12.19
CA VAL A 314 2.69 -14.95 -12.44
C VAL A 314 3.67 -15.01 -13.62
N LYS A 315 3.41 -14.28 -14.71
CA LYS A 315 4.37 -14.16 -15.83
C LYS A 315 5.71 -13.58 -15.38
N SER A 316 5.69 -12.54 -14.55
CA SER A 316 6.90 -11.93 -14.01
C SER A 316 7.69 -12.90 -13.15
N ILE A 317 7.03 -13.61 -12.24
CA ILE A 317 7.65 -14.66 -11.41
C ILE A 317 8.31 -15.72 -12.29
N LEU A 318 7.57 -16.28 -13.26
CA LEU A 318 8.09 -17.34 -14.16
C LEU A 318 9.32 -16.91 -14.99
N ARG A 319 9.42 -15.61 -15.33
CA ARG A 319 10.56 -15.07 -16.09
C ARG A 319 11.79 -14.82 -15.23
N ASN A 320 11.60 -14.56 -13.93
CA ASN A 320 12.64 -14.07 -13.03
C ASN A 320 12.79 -14.96 -11.79
N MET A 321 12.52 -16.27 -11.91
CA MET A 321 12.65 -17.23 -10.81
C MET A 321 14.04 -17.24 -10.16
N ASP A 322 15.07 -16.87 -10.91
CA ASP A 322 16.44 -16.73 -10.41
C ASP A 322 16.65 -15.53 -9.48
N ASN A 323 15.73 -14.55 -9.48
CA ASN A 323 15.75 -13.36 -8.63
C ASN A 323 14.81 -13.47 -7.42
N ILE A 324 14.53 -14.68 -6.96
CA ILE A 324 13.76 -14.96 -5.75
C ILE A 324 14.73 -15.18 -4.59
N TYR A 325 14.36 -14.73 -3.39
CA TYR A 325 15.14 -14.86 -2.16
C TYR A 325 14.33 -15.62 -1.10
N LEU A 326 15.01 -16.31 -0.21
CA LEU A 326 14.41 -16.86 1.01
C LEU A 326 14.48 -15.78 2.10
N LEU A 327 13.37 -15.53 2.79
CA LEU A 327 13.36 -14.63 3.95
C LEU A 327 13.76 -15.40 5.22
N ASP A 328 14.75 -14.86 5.91
CA ASP A 328 15.15 -15.30 7.24
C ASP A 328 14.27 -14.66 8.33
N LYS A 329 14.42 -15.13 9.58
CA LYS A 329 13.68 -14.60 10.74
C LYS A 329 13.78 -13.07 10.89
N ILE A 330 14.92 -12.49 10.57
CA ILE A 330 15.12 -11.04 10.41
C ILE A 330 15.30 -10.81 8.91
N PRO A 331 14.34 -10.18 8.22
CA PRO A 331 14.36 -10.09 6.77
C PRO A 331 15.40 -9.07 6.29
N ASP A 332 16.19 -9.47 5.30
CA ASP A 332 17.01 -8.54 4.52
C ASP A 332 16.25 -8.11 3.26
N TYR A 333 15.91 -6.83 3.18
CA TYR A 333 15.24 -6.23 2.03
C TYR A 333 16.22 -5.55 1.04
N GLU A 334 17.52 -5.64 1.28
CA GLU A 334 18.58 -5.27 0.33
C GLU A 334 19.54 -6.47 0.12
N PRO A 335 19.04 -7.71 -0.17
CA PRO A 335 19.88 -8.90 -0.25
C PRO A 335 20.87 -8.81 -1.42
N LEU A 336 22.04 -9.43 -1.28
CA LEU A 336 22.99 -9.50 -2.38
C LEU A 336 22.44 -10.38 -3.52
N ARG A 337 22.79 -10.06 -4.76
CA ARG A 337 22.43 -10.89 -5.92
C ARG A 337 22.88 -12.35 -5.75
N GLU A 338 24.00 -12.56 -5.08
CA GLU A 338 24.55 -13.89 -4.82
C GLU A 338 23.76 -14.71 -3.80
N ASP A 339 22.85 -14.07 -3.03
CA ASP A 339 21.96 -14.71 -2.07
C ASP A 339 20.63 -15.14 -2.69
N SER A 340 20.39 -14.79 -3.97
CA SER A 340 19.20 -15.28 -4.69
C SER A 340 19.19 -16.80 -4.82
N LEU A 341 18.00 -17.38 -4.87
CA LEU A 341 17.83 -18.83 -5.06
C LEU A 341 18.47 -19.29 -6.38
N GLY A 342 18.45 -18.45 -7.43
CA GLY A 342 19.16 -18.74 -8.67
C GLY A 342 20.67 -18.86 -8.50
N SER A 343 21.28 -17.97 -7.73
CA SER A 343 22.71 -18.04 -7.43
C SER A 343 23.05 -19.22 -6.54
N LYS A 344 22.22 -19.50 -5.53
CA LYS A 344 22.40 -20.66 -4.61
C LYS A 344 22.23 -22.00 -5.32
N ALA A 345 21.26 -22.11 -6.23
CA ALA A 345 21.08 -23.31 -7.06
C ALA A 345 22.32 -23.62 -7.91
N LYS A 346 22.87 -22.58 -8.59
CA LYS A 346 24.12 -22.71 -9.38
C LYS A 346 25.29 -23.12 -8.52
N LYS A 347 25.48 -22.50 -7.35
CA LYS A 347 26.56 -22.88 -6.39
C LYS A 347 26.43 -24.33 -5.90
N SER A 348 25.19 -24.83 -5.77
CA SER A 348 24.87 -26.18 -5.33
C SER A 348 24.84 -27.21 -6.48
N ASN A 349 25.08 -26.79 -7.72
CA ASN A 349 24.99 -27.60 -8.92
C ASN A 349 23.64 -28.33 -9.07
N LYS A 350 22.55 -27.63 -8.72
CA LYS A 350 21.15 -28.08 -8.84
C LYS A 350 20.42 -27.28 -9.92
N GLU A 351 19.47 -27.93 -10.58
CA GLU A 351 18.50 -27.20 -11.44
C GLU A 351 17.67 -26.22 -10.63
N LEU A 352 17.42 -25.02 -11.17
CA LEU A 352 16.76 -23.94 -10.44
C LEU A 352 15.40 -24.33 -9.89
N ASN A 353 14.54 -24.92 -10.74
CA ASN A 353 13.19 -25.29 -10.34
C ASN A 353 13.19 -26.37 -9.25
N ASP A 354 14.12 -27.35 -9.34
CA ASP A 354 14.28 -28.38 -8.33
C ASP A 354 14.72 -27.78 -6.99
N TYR A 355 15.68 -26.85 -7.02
CA TYR A 355 16.16 -26.15 -5.84
C TYR A 355 15.06 -25.32 -5.16
N ILE A 356 14.32 -24.52 -5.94
CA ILE A 356 13.20 -23.71 -5.42
C ILE A 356 12.08 -24.59 -4.86
N TYR A 357 11.81 -25.73 -5.52
CA TYR A 357 10.78 -26.67 -5.07
C TYR A 357 11.10 -27.23 -3.68
N ASP A 358 12.37 -27.65 -3.47
CA ASP A 358 12.80 -28.15 -2.17
C ASP A 358 12.69 -27.07 -1.07
N ILE A 359 13.17 -25.86 -1.34
CA ILE A 359 13.06 -24.73 -0.40
C ILE A 359 11.60 -24.40 -0.07
N LEU A 360 10.70 -24.40 -1.06
CA LEU A 360 9.29 -24.08 -0.86
C LEU A 360 8.58 -25.07 0.09
N LEU A 361 9.11 -26.29 0.21
CA LEU A 361 8.59 -27.33 1.10
C LEU A 361 9.29 -27.37 2.47
N GLU A 362 10.30 -26.54 2.70
CA GLU A 362 10.92 -26.39 4.03
C GLU A 362 9.88 -25.87 5.05
N ASP A 363 10.14 -26.07 6.32
CA ASP A 363 9.23 -25.72 7.42
C ASP A 363 7.78 -26.20 7.18
N ASP A 364 7.66 -27.46 6.76
CA ASP A 364 6.37 -28.08 6.39
C ASP A 364 5.55 -27.29 5.36
N GLY A 365 6.22 -26.58 4.45
CA GLY A 365 5.66 -25.77 3.38
C GLY A 365 5.34 -24.33 3.78
N ASN A 366 5.79 -23.89 4.95
CA ASN A 366 5.61 -22.51 5.42
C ASN A 366 6.77 -21.58 5.01
N ALA A 367 7.73 -22.05 4.22
CA ALA A 367 8.80 -21.20 3.72
C ALA A 367 8.25 -19.95 3.02
N LEU A 368 8.75 -18.77 3.41
CA LEU A 368 8.43 -17.51 2.78
C LEU A 368 9.54 -17.10 1.84
N LEU A 369 9.17 -16.91 0.58
CA LEU A 369 10.07 -16.44 -0.45
C LEU A 369 9.72 -14.98 -0.78
N TYR A 370 10.72 -14.22 -1.20
CA TYR A 370 10.61 -12.81 -1.51
C TYR A 370 11.07 -12.55 -2.95
N TYR A 371 10.22 -11.90 -3.75
CA TYR A 371 10.54 -11.50 -5.10
C TYR A 371 10.38 -9.98 -5.27
N PRO A 372 11.48 -9.21 -5.29
CA PRO A 372 11.43 -7.76 -5.52
C PRO A 372 11.04 -7.46 -6.98
N ILE A 373 9.92 -6.74 -7.18
CA ILE A 373 9.39 -6.38 -8.50
C ILE A 373 9.59 -4.90 -8.85
N GLY A 374 9.89 -4.07 -7.87
CA GLY A 374 10.17 -2.65 -8.04
C GLY A 374 11.14 -2.13 -6.98
N ASN A 375 11.73 -0.97 -7.23
CA ASN A 375 12.70 -0.29 -6.38
C ASN A 375 14.00 -1.09 -6.10
N TYR A 376 14.24 -2.17 -6.86
CA TYR A 376 15.38 -3.06 -6.64
C TYR A 376 15.96 -3.64 -7.95
N LEU A 377 15.76 -2.99 -9.07
CA LEU A 377 16.18 -3.51 -10.37
C LEU A 377 17.71 -3.64 -10.50
N ASP A 378 18.44 -2.81 -9.77
CA ASP A 378 19.91 -2.79 -9.76
C ASP A 378 20.52 -3.59 -8.60
N TYR A 379 19.74 -4.43 -7.93
CA TYR A 379 20.17 -5.18 -6.72
C TYR A 379 20.68 -4.26 -5.60
N SER A 380 20.11 -3.08 -5.49
CA SER A 380 20.48 -2.03 -4.55
C SER A 380 19.28 -1.11 -4.30
N LEU A 381 19.20 -0.50 -3.13
CA LEU A 381 18.21 0.50 -2.76
C LEU A 381 18.66 1.94 -3.06
N GLU A 382 19.69 2.15 -3.89
CA GLU A 382 20.12 3.51 -4.28
C GLU A 382 19.03 4.27 -5.04
N ALA A 383 18.21 3.59 -5.87
CA ALA A 383 17.06 4.21 -6.52
C ALA A 383 16.01 4.68 -5.50
N SER A 384 15.70 3.85 -4.49
CA SER A 384 14.83 4.28 -3.38
C SER A 384 15.42 5.46 -2.63
N LEU A 385 16.72 5.43 -2.32
CA LEU A 385 17.41 6.55 -1.66
C LEU A 385 17.28 7.85 -2.45
N GLU A 386 17.49 7.80 -3.76
CA GLU A 386 17.36 8.97 -4.65
C GLU A 386 15.92 9.51 -4.61
N MET A 387 14.90 8.64 -4.74
CA MET A 387 13.50 9.04 -4.71
C MET A 387 13.09 9.64 -3.37
N ILE A 388 13.38 8.96 -2.24
CA ILE A 388 12.95 9.43 -0.91
C ILE A 388 13.73 10.65 -0.41
N SER A 389 14.94 10.88 -0.91
CA SER A 389 15.78 12.01 -0.48
C SER A 389 15.48 13.33 -1.20
N SER A 390 14.60 13.35 -2.19
CA SER A 390 14.18 14.59 -2.85
C SER A 390 13.32 15.44 -1.91
N ASP A 391 13.54 16.75 -1.90
CA ASP A 391 12.74 17.72 -1.12
C ASP A 391 11.26 17.76 -1.56
N HIS A 392 10.96 17.17 -2.72
CA HIS A 392 9.61 17.06 -3.27
C HIS A 392 9.03 15.64 -3.13
N SER A 393 9.59 14.82 -2.26
CA SER A 393 9.08 13.49 -1.95
C SER A 393 8.46 13.40 -0.56
N LEU A 394 7.51 12.49 -0.41
CA LEU A 394 6.86 12.09 0.83
C LEU A 394 7.10 10.60 1.05
N LEU A 395 7.33 10.20 2.28
CA LEU A 395 7.40 8.78 2.63
C LEU A 395 5.97 8.23 2.74
N GLY A 396 5.65 7.24 1.92
CA GLY A 396 4.32 6.63 1.85
C GLY A 396 4.39 5.23 1.27
N LEU A 397 3.27 4.76 0.71
CA LEU A 397 3.11 3.44 0.09
C LEU A 397 3.29 2.29 1.11
N GLY A 398 2.77 2.51 2.33
CA GLY A 398 2.77 1.48 3.38
C GLY A 398 1.66 0.45 3.18
N ASP A 399 0.63 0.78 2.40
CA ASP A 399 -0.47 -0.09 1.97
C ASP A 399 -1.11 -0.90 3.11
N GLY A 400 -1.16 -0.32 4.33
CA GLY A 400 -1.83 -0.96 5.47
C GLY A 400 -3.29 -1.25 5.15
N GLY A 401 -3.74 -2.48 5.43
CA GLY A 401 -5.10 -2.94 5.12
C GLY A 401 -5.25 -3.62 3.76
N ALA A 402 -4.23 -3.55 2.89
CA ALA A 402 -4.21 -4.16 1.57
C ALA A 402 -3.31 -5.39 1.48
N HIS A 403 -3.32 -6.02 0.29
CA HIS A 403 -2.38 -7.06 -0.15
C HIS A 403 -2.26 -8.24 0.81
N CYS A 404 -3.41 -8.69 1.32
CA CYS A 404 -3.52 -9.66 2.43
C CYS A 404 -2.60 -10.89 2.33
N ALA A 405 -2.30 -11.37 1.12
CA ALA A 405 -1.46 -12.55 0.94
C ALA A 405 -0.42 -12.43 -0.19
N THR A 406 -0.08 -11.19 -0.59
CA THR A 406 0.91 -10.93 -1.66
C THR A 406 2.03 -9.97 -1.28
N ILE A 407 1.73 -8.91 -0.51
CA ILE A 407 2.70 -7.88 -0.11
C ILE A 407 2.53 -7.61 1.40
N CYS A 408 3.60 -7.18 2.08
CA CYS A 408 3.56 -6.89 3.52
C CYS A 408 4.36 -5.60 3.82
N ASP A 409 3.77 -4.45 3.50
CA ASP A 409 4.47 -3.16 3.49
C ASP A 409 4.06 -2.19 4.62
N ALA A 410 3.00 -2.47 5.38
CA ALA A 410 2.55 -1.66 6.53
C ALA A 410 3.61 -1.41 7.62
N SER A 411 4.71 -2.16 7.59
CA SER A 411 5.87 -2.03 8.48
C SER A 411 6.90 -0.97 8.06
N PHE A 412 6.64 -0.19 7.02
CA PHE A 412 7.62 0.75 6.44
C PHE A 412 8.18 1.74 7.45
N THR A 413 7.39 2.25 8.38
CA THR A 413 7.87 3.17 9.42
C THR A 413 8.98 2.52 10.26
N THR A 414 8.79 1.28 10.70
CA THR A 414 9.80 0.52 11.45
C THR A 414 11.01 0.19 10.57
N HIS A 415 10.80 -0.23 9.32
CA HIS A 415 11.89 -0.51 8.38
C HIS A 415 12.77 0.73 8.15
N MET A 416 12.18 1.91 8.02
CA MET A 416 12.95 3.15 7.86
C MET A 416 13.80 3.44 9.10
N LEU A 417 13.28 3.20 10.30
CA LEU A 417 14.04 3.41 11.54
C LEU A 417 15.18 2.40 11.67
N THR A 418 14.89 1.10 11.48
CA THR A 418 15.88 0.04 11.68
C THR A 418 16.89 0.02 10.54
N PHE A 419 16.45 -0.18 9.31
CA PHE A 419 17.34 -0.35 8.16
C PHE A 419 18.05 0.96 7.78
N TRP A 420 17.29 2.00 7.40
CA TRP A 420 17.88 3.26 6.94
C TRP A 420 18.55 4.07 8.04
N GLY A 421 17.99 4.05 9.26
CA GLY A 421 18.53 4.81 10.40
C GLY A 421 19.70 4.12 11.11
N ARG A 422 19.76 2.76 11.09
CA ARG A 422 20.71 2.01 11.93
C ARG A 422 21.49 0.93 11.18
N ASP A 423 20.83 0.02 10.49
CA ASP A 423 21.41 -1.28 10.15
C ASP A 423 21.96 -1.38 8.71
N ARG A 424 21.58 -0.50 7.79
CA ARG A 424 22.05 -0.52 6.40
C ARG A 424 23.57 -0.53 6.33
N THR A 425 24.14 -1.48 5.58
CA THR A 425 25.60 -1.64 5.40
C THR A 425 26.05 -1.33 3.98
N ARG A 426 25.12 -1.29 3.01
CA ARG A 426 25.41 -1.13 1.59
C ARG A 426 25.05 0.28 1.10
N GLY A 427 25.79 1.30 1.52
CA GLY A 427 25.57 2.68 1.12
C GLY A 427 25.23 3.60 2.28
N ARG A 428 24.67 4.77 1.95
CA ARG A 428 24.38 5.83 2.92
C ARG A 428 23.23 5.43 3.84
N LYS A 429 23.38 5.67 5.15
CA LYS A 429 22.29 5.70 6.12
C LYS A 429 21.65 7.09 6.13
N LEU A 430 20.43 7.16 6.63
CA LEU A 430 19.68 8.41 6.80
C LEU A 430 19.71 8.87 8.26
N ASP A 431 19.68 10.17 8.47
CA ASP A 431 19.64 10.73 9.81
C ASP A 431 18.28 10.42 10.46
N LEU A 432 18.31 9.91 11.69
CA LEU A 432 17.10 9.57 12.42
C LEU A 432 16.11 10.76 12.59
N PRO A 433 16.54 11.99 12.90
CA PRO A 433 15.65 13.15 12.91
C PRO A 433 14.97 13.42 11.57
N TRP A 434 15.66 13.19 10.45
CA TRP A 434 15.10 13.34 9.11
C TRP A 434 14.00 12.29 8.86
N ILE A 435 14.27 11.01 9.17
CA ILE A 435 13.29 9.93 9.02
C ILE A 435 12.02 10.24 9.83
N ILE A 436 12.19 10.62 11.10
CA ILE A 436 11.06 10.93 11.98
C ILE A 436 10.27 12.12 11.45
N LYS A 437 10.94 13.23 11.05
CA LYS A 437 10.27 14.40 10.49
C LYS A 437 9.45 14.04 9.24
N SER A 438 10.00 13.22 8.35
CA SER A 438 9.34 12.81 7.10
C SER A 438 8.06 12.00 7.37
N TYR A 439 8.08 11.05 8.30
CA TYR A 439 6.88 10.28 8.67
C TYR A 439 5.92 10.97 9.64
N THR A 440 6.26 12.16 10.13
CA THR A 440 5.42 12.88 11.08
C THR A 440 4.98 14.23 10.50
N GLN A 441 5.80 15.26 10.65
CA GLN A 441 5.46 16.64 10.26
C GLN A 441 5.23 16.80 8.76
N ASP A 442 6.11 16.23 7.92
CA ASP A 442 6.05 16.44 6.48
C ASP A 442 4.81 15.74 5.89
N ASN A 443 4.52 14.51 6.33
CA ASN A 443 3.32 13.80 5.94
C ASN A 443 2.04 14.47 6.46
N ALA A 444 2.00 14.90 7.73
CA ALA A 444 0.85 15.61 8.28
C ALA A 444 0.53 16.88 7.48
N LEU A 445 1.55 17.70 7.22
CA LEU A 445 1.39 18.94 6.46
C LEU A 445 0.99 18.70 4.99
N ALA A 446 1.46 17.61 4.39
CA ALA A 446 1.13 17.25 3.00
C ALA A 446 -0.37 16.98 2.80
N ILE A 447 -1.04 16.47 3.82
CA ILE A 447 -2.48 16.20 3.81
C ILE A 447 -3.30 17.27 4.57
N GLY A 448 -2.67 18.41 4.89
CA GLY A 448 -3.33 19.57 5.48
C GLY A 448 -3.49 19.56 7.00
N LEU A 449 -2.95 18.57 7.71
CA LEU A 449 -3.03 18.47 9.17
C LEU A 449 -1.92 19.31 9.82
N LYS A 450 -2.31 20.28 10.65
CA LYS A 450 -1.40 21.24 11.28
C LYS A 450 -1.29 21.07 12.80
N ASP A 451 -2.08 20.18 13.36
CA ASP A 451 -2.23 19.95 14.79
C ASP A 451 -1.34 18.82 15.33
N ARG A 452 -0.60 18.12 14.45
CA ARG A 452 0.19 16.92 14.76
C ARG A 452 1.54 16.87 14.06
N GLY A 453 2.32 15.83 14.30
CA GLY A 453 3.63 15.62 13.68
C GLY A 453 4.80 16.33 14.38
N VAL A 454 4.53 17.06 15.47
CA VAL A 454 5.55 17.74 16.30
C VAL A 454 5.18 17.59 17.76
N ILE A 455 6.16 17.34 18.62
CA ILE A 455 5.99 17.39 20.08
C ILE A 455 6.20 18.84 20.51
N ALA A 456 5.10 19.54 20.77
CA ALA A 456 5.10 20.93 21.24
C ALA A 456 3.81 21.22 22.00
N GLU A 457 3.83 22.25 22.85
CA GLU A 457 2.63 22.72 23.53
C GLU A 457 1.54 23.15 22.53
N GLY A 458 0.30 22.75 22.77
CA GLY A 458 -0.83 23.00 21.89
C GLY A 458 -0.99 22.04 20.70
N MET A 459 -0.04 21.13 20.51
CA MET A 459 -0.14 20.08 19.50
C MET A 459 -0.84 18.83 20.05
N LYS A 460 -1.43 18.03 19.18
CA LYS A 460 -2.04 16.76 19.54
C LYS A 460 -1.01 15.83 20.16
N ALA A 461 -1.36 15.18 21.26
CA ALA A 461 -0.47 14.29 22.00
C ALA A 461 -0.43 12.87 21.38
N ASP A 462 0.05 12.79 20.15
CA ASP A 462 0.35 11.55 19.44
C ASP A 462 1.87 11.32 19.54
N ILE A 463 2.29 10.27 20.28
CA ILE A 463 3.68 10.11 20.70
C ILE A 463 4.07 8.63 20.65
N ASN A 464 5.27 8.34 20.17
CA ASN A 464 5.91 7.05 20.30
C ASN A 464 7.11 7.12 21.27
N VAL A 465 7.25 6.13 22.13
CA VAL A 465 8.45 5.88 22.95
C VAL A 465 9.07 4.59 22.44
N ILE A 466 10.29 4.67 21.92
CA ILE A 466 10.91 3.59 21.15
C ILE A 466 12.29 3.24 21.74
N ASP A 467 12.49 1.97 22.04
CA ASP A 467 13.80 1.39 22.33
C ASP A 467 14.55 1.17 21.00
N PHE A 468 15.16 2.23 20.50
CA PHE A 468 15.75 2.26 19.16
C PHE A 468 16.90 1.26 18.98
N GLU A 469 17.69 1.03 20.01
CA GLU A 469 18.82 0.10 19.95
C GLU A 469 18.35 -1.36 19.79
N ASN A 470 17.21 -1.71 20.41
CA ASN A 470 16.63 -3.05 20.37
C ASN A 470 15.41 -3.14 19.42
N LEU A 471 15.08 -2.06 18.70
CA LEU A 471 13.99 -2.07 17.74
C LEU A 471 14.26 -3.15 16.66
N THR A 472 13.38 -4.13 16.57
CA THR A 472 13.57 -5.31 15.69
C THR A 472 12.32 -5.56 14.89
N LEU A 473 12.46 -5.57 13.56
CA LEU A 473 11.42 -5.96 12.61
C LEU A 473 11.61 -7.43 12.24
N TYR A 474 10.59 -8.25 12.48
CA TYR A 474 10.63 -9.68 12.15
C TYR A 474 10.13 -9.96 10.73
N SER A 475 10.36 -11.16 10.25
CA SER A 475 9.82 -11.65 8.97
C SER A 475 8.28 -11.64 9.00
N PRO A 476 7.63 -11.49 7.84
CA PRO A 476 6.19 -11.62 7.76
C PRO A 476 5.69 -12.98 8.29
N GLU A 477 4.52 -12.97 8.90
CA GLU A 477 3.79 -14.17 9.30
C GLU A 477 2.32 -14.08 8.84
N ILE A 478 1.65 -15.21 8.74
CA ILE A 478 0.25 -15.28 8.35
C ILE A 478 -0.62 -15.33 9.60
N LEU A 479 -1.56 -14.38 9.71
CA LEU A 479 -2.64 -14.44 10.71
C LEU A 479 -3.97 -14.73 10.04
N TYR A 480 -4.89 -15.36 10.79
CA TYR A 480 -6.27 -15.69 10.37
C TYR A 480 -7.24 -14.89 11.24
N ASP A 481 -7.22 -13.57 11.12
CA ASP A 481 -7.93 -12.62 11.97
C ASP A 481 -8.87 -11.68 11.21
N LEU A 482 -9.04 -11.88 9.91
CA LEU A 482 -10.02 -11.17 9.12
C LEU A 482 -11.40 -11.82 9.18
N PRO A 483 -12.50 -11.11 8.81
CA PRO A 483 -13.85 -11.68 8.70
C PRO A 483 -13.87 -13.03 7.95
N ALA A 484 -14.81 -13.89 8.30
CA ALA A 484 -14.91 -15.27 7.78
C ALA A 484 -13.64 -16.13 8.02
N GLY A 485 -12.76 -15.75 8.94
CA GLY A 485 -11.48 -16.44 9.16
C GLY A 485 -10.47 -16.21 8.04
N GLY A 486 -10.61 -15.12 7.30
CA GLY A 486 -9.67 -14.71 6.26
C GLY A 486 -8.28 -14.50 6.81
N LYS A 487 -7.27 -14.77 5.97
CA LYS A 487 -5.85 -14.64 6.33
C LYS A 487 -5.26 -13.34 5.80
N ARG A 488 -4.23 -12.88 6.48
CA ARG A 488 -3.36 -11.79 6.01
C ARG A 488 -1.92 -11.95 6.47
N LEU A 489 -1.01 -11.34 5.70
CA LEU A 489 0.38 -11.14 6.09
C LEU A 489 0.50 -9.96 7.05
N VAL A 490 1.24 -10.16 8.11
CA VAL A 490 1.62 -9.10 9.06
C VAL A 490 3.09 -9.23 9.41
N GLN A 491 3.71 -8.14 9.86
CA GLN A 491 5.04 -8.20 10.47
C GLN A 491 4.97 -7.80 11.93
N LYS A 492 5.57 -8.61 12.80
CA LYS A 492 5.76 -8.27 14.21
C LYS A 492 6.98 -7.38 14.39
N VAL A 493 6.94 -6.61 15.46
CA VAL A 493 8.01 -5.71 15.85
C VAL A 493 8.18 -5.71 17.38
N ASP A 494 9.42 -5.69 17.82
CA ASP A 494 9.78 -5.41 19.21
C ASP A 494 10.46 -4.04 19.29
N GLY A 495 10.25 -3.32 20.39
CA GLY A 495 10.94 -2.05 20.66
C GLY A 495 10.03 -0.84 20.82
N TYR A 496 8.77 -0.87 20.42
CA TYR A 496 7.79 0.17 20.76
C TYR A 496 7.36 0.00 22.22
N LYS A 497 7.89 0.85 23.11
CA LYS A 497 7.56 0.82 24.54
C LYS A 497 6.18 1.37 24.82
N TYR A 498 5.84 2.48 24.15
CA TYR A 498 4.51 3.07 24.21
C TYR A 498 4.16 3.68 22.86
N THR A 499 2.91 3.46 22.45
CA THR A 499 2.25 4.26 21.42
C THR A 499 1.09 4.98 22.09
N ILE A 500 1.04 6.30 21.94
CA ILE A 500 0.09 7.21 22.58
C ILE A 500 -0.67 7.95 21.48
N VAL A 501 -1.98 7.91 21.53
CA VAL A 501 -2.87 8.62 20.61
C VAL A 501 -3.78 9.54 21.44
N SER A 502 -3.83 10.81 21.08
CA SER A 502 -4.62 11.82 21.81
C SER A 502 -4.36 11.83 23.33
N GLY A 503 -3.14 11.49 23.77
CA GLY A 503 -2.76 11.43 25.18
C GLY A 503 -3.10 10.12 25.90
N SER A 504 -3.80 9.17 25.26
CA SER A 504 -4.08 7.84 25.81
C SER A 504 -3.08 6.81 25.29
N ILE A 505 -2.58 5.93 26.15
CA ILE A 505 -1.68 4.84 25.74
C ILE A 505 -2.52 3.77 25.04
N THR A 506 -2.36 3.60 23.75
CA THR A 506 -3.05 2.55 22.95
C THR A 506 -2.28 1.25 22.95
N TYR A 507 -0.94 1.31 22.94
CA TYR A 507 -0.06 0.14 23.01
C TYR A 507 1.03 0.33 24.08
N LYS A 508 1.32 -0.74 24.80
CA LYS A 508 2.44 -0.84 25.74
C LYS A 508 3.22 -2.12 25.47
N ASP A 509 4.53 -1.98 25.23
CA ASP A 509 5.43 -3.11 24.88
C ASP A 509 4.83 -4.00 23.76
N GLY A 510 4.24 -3.38 22.72
CA GLY A 510 3.63 -4.05 21.59
C GLY A 510 2.24 -4.66 21.84
N VAL A 511 1.70 -4.56 23.06
CA VAL A 511 0.40 -5.11 23.44
C VAL A 511 -0.64 -3.99 23.53
N SER A 512 -1.81 -4.17 22.90
CA SER A 512 -2.92 -3.23 23.02
C SER A 512 -3.40 -3.12 24.48
N THR A 513 -3.67 -1.89 24.89
CA THR A 513 -4.25 -1.60 26.22
C THR A 513 -5.78 -1.67 26.24
N GLY A 514 -6.41 -1.73 25.05
CA GLY A 514 -7.86 -1.65 24.89
C GLY A 514 -8.38 -0.22 24.74
N GLU A 515 -7.54 0.81 24.89
CA GLU A 515 -7.92 2.20 24.66
C GLU A 515 -8.07 2.52 23.18
N LEU A 516 -9.18 3.18 22.82
CA LEU A 516 -9.55 3.53 21.44
C LEU A 516 -9.84 5.04 21.32
N PRO A 517 -8.84 5.90 21.50
CA PRO A 517 -9.02 7.36 21.48
C PRO A 517 -9.07 7.95 20.06
N GLY A 518 -8.69 7.16 19.04
CA GLY A 518 -8.64 7.58 17.64
C GLY A 518 -10.02 7.86 17.06
N LYS A 519 -10.09 8.82 16.16
CA LYS A 519 -11.30 9.35 15.54
C LYS A 519 -11.12 9.56 14.05
N LEU A 520 -12.25 9.68 13.34
CA LEU A 520 -12.25 10.23 11.99
C LEU A 520 -11.78 11.69 12.04
N ILE A 521 -10.69 11.98 11.31
CA ILE A 521 -10.24 13.35 11.05
C ILE A 521 -10.95 13.89 9.80
N LYS A 522 -11.34 15.15 9.85
CA LYS A 522 -12.03 15.83 8.74
C LYS A 522 -11.16 16.94 8.18
N GLY A 523 -11.11 17.01 6.82
CA GLY A 523 -10.36 18.02 6.08
C GLY A 523 -10.92 19.44 6.17
#